data_28ba2df7de3947c2c27ccd15d0ecc4cd
#
_entry.id   28ba2df7de3947c2c27ccd15d0ecc4cd
#
_cell.length_a   1.000
_cell.length_b   1.000
_cell.length_c   1.000
_cell.angle_alpha   90.00
_cell.angle_beta   90.00
_cell.angle_gamma   90.00
#
_symmetry.space_group_name_H-M   'P 1'
#
loop_
_entity.id
_entity.type
_entity.pdbx_description
1 polymer ?
#
loop_
_entity_poly.entity_id
_entity_poly.type
_entity_poly.pdbx_seq_one_letter_code
_entity_poly.pdbx_strand_id
1 'polypeptide(L)'
;PVVMDAAAHDTAAAVVSHMPQLIASLVAGELRSAPAQALELAGQGLRDVTRIAHSDSRLWAAIIAGNAPAVAASLRGVAKNLDALIAALDGGEEDPFAPGVLAGVSSAIRRGNDGVARIPGKHGGAPRRYAGVFVLVPDEPGRLGRLLTEVGQIGVNIEDLQLEHSLNQKVGRAMISVLPGQAMRLAVALERRGWQAIVEGKEHEVGTVIAVDGPSGSGKSTVSRAVARRLGLGYLDTGAMYRALAWWCAHEGVDLDDREAVAAAAASMPLEMSLDPDDGRVCVAGVDVSRQIRTPGLSKVVSKVATNLKVREELVRRQRAIVEGARYGIVAEGRDITTVVAPDADVRVLLTASKEARLARRALETRGSADAAAVAATRDEVLRRDADDSAVAEFLTAADGVTRIDSSAMGVEEVVEAVVSLVPEDGR
;
A
#
# COMPACT_ATOMS: atom_id res chain seq x y z
N PRO A 1 8.49 -26.96 23.63
CA PRO A 1 9.22 -26.93 24.88
C PRO A 1 10.70 -27.02 24.60
N VAL A 2 11.50 -26.13 25.21
CA VAL A 2 12.97 -26.23 25.15
C VAL A 2 13.40 -27.05 26.36
N VAL A 3 14.12 -28.15 26.14
CA VAL A 3 14.66 -28.98 27.21
C VAL A 3 16.10 -28.51 27.49
N MET A 4 16.38 -28.16 28.74
CA MET A 4 17.71 -27.73 29.21
C MET A 4 17.94 -28.17 30.65
N ASP A 5 19.20 -28.21 31.10
CA ASP A 5 19.50 -28.44 32.51
C ASP A 5 19.19 -27.23 33.38
N ALA A 6 19.19 -27.40 34.69
CA ALA A 6 18.80 -26.36 35.64
C ALA A 6 19.71 -25.12 35.58
N ALA A 7 21.02 -25.29 35.40
CA ALA A 7 21.95 -24.16 35.36
C ALA A 7 21.79 -23.35 34.05
N ALA A 8 21.55 -24.03 32.95
CA ALA A 8 21.23 -23.40 31.67
C ALA A 8 19.89 -22.67 31.74
N HIS A 9 18.87 -23.28 32.39
CA HIS A 9 17.58 -22.64 32.63
C HIS A 9 17.74 -21.35 33.45
N ASP A 10 18.47 -21.38 34.54
CA ASP A 10 18.66 -20.23 35.43
C ASP A 10 19.38 -19.08 34.70
N THR A 11 20.38 -19.41 33.90
CA THR A 11 21.08 -18.44 33.05
C THR A 11 20.14 -17.82 32.02
N ALA A 12 19.32 -18.63 31.35
CA ALA A 12 18.35 -18.15 30.38
C ALA A 12 17.26 -17.27 31.04
N ALA A 13 16.68 -17.75 32.17
CA ALA A 13 15.67 -17.01 32.91
C ALA A 13 16.18 -15.65 33.43
N ALA A 14 17.45 -15.57 33.84
CA ALA A 14 18.09 -14.31 34.23
C ALA A 14 18.04 -13.26 33.11
N VAL A 15 18.28 -13.67 31.84
CA VAL A 15 18.33 -12.75 30.69
C VAL A 15 16.94 -12.40 30.18
N VAL A 16 16.02 -13.40 30.04
CA VAL A 16 14.73 -13.19 29.35
C VAL A 16 13.57 -12.83 30.27
N SER A 17 13.73 -12.95 31.58
CA SER A 17 12.67 -12.72 32.56
C SER A 17 13.12 -11.82 33.73
N HIS A 18 14.16 -12.21 34.46
CA HIS A 18 14.52 -11.57 35.72
C HIS A 18 15.12 -10.17 35.50
N MET A 19 16.08 -10.05 34.64
CA MET A 19 16.72 -8.76 34.31
C MET A 19 15.72 -7.77 33.73
N PRO A 20 14.89 -8.10 32.72
CA PRO A 20 13.86 -7.21 32.21
C PRO A 20 12.91 -6.67 33.28
N GLN A 21 12.46 -7.52 34.21
CA GLN A 21 11.63 -7.12 35.34
C GLN A 21 12.31 -6.08 36.22
N LEU A 22 13.58 -6.30 36.59
CA LEU A 22 14.33 -5.38 37.43
C LEU A 22 14.63 -4.06 36.71
N ILE A 23 14.99 -4.08 35.44
CA ILE A 23 15.22 -2.86 34.66
C ILE A 23 13.93 -2.03 34.53
N ALA A 24 12.79 -2.66 34.25
CA ALA A 24 11.50 -1.96 34.23
C ALA A 24 11.18 -1.33 35.61
N SER A 25 11.46 -2.06 36.72
CA SER A 25 11.25 -1.56 38.07
C SER A 25 12.19 -0.40 38.43
N LEU A 26 13.44 -0.43 37.96
CA LEU A 26 14.38 0.68 38.14
C LEU A 26 13.92 1.93 37.39
N VAL A 27 13.56 1.79 36.10
CA VAL A 27 13.04 2.91 35.30
C VAL A 27 11.77 3.50 35.94
N ALA A 28 10.83 2.65 36.35
CA ALA A 28 9.62 3.11 37.06
C ALA A 28 9.94 3.79 38.39
N GLY A 29 10.98 3.35 39.09
CA GLY A 29 11.45 3.93 40.35
C GLY A 29 11.89 5.39 40.20
N GLU A 30 12.55 5.75 39.08
CA GLU A 30 12.99 7.13 38.82
C GLU A 30 11.81 8.10 38.62
N LEU A 31 10.63 7.59 38.23
CA LEU A 31 9.43 8.42 38.07
C LEU A 31 8.91 8.99 39.41
N ARG A 32 9.34 8.45 40.55
CA ARG A 32 8.94 8.95 41.89
C ARG A 32 9.46 10.37 42.15
N SER A 33 10.58 10.74 41.54
CA SER A 33 11.20 12.05 41.65
C SER A 33 10.87 12.99 40.51
N ALA A 34 10.19 12.48 39.47
CA ALA A 34 9.83 13.27 38.31
C ALA A 34 8.75 14.32 38.64
N PRO A 35 8.87 15.57 38.11
CA PRO A 35 7.84 16.59 38.25
C PRO A 35 6.50 16.13 37.65
N ALA A 36 5.37 16.49 38.28
CA ALA A 36 4.03 16.11 37.79
C ALA A 36 3.79 16.48 36.30
N GLN A 37 4.26 17.65 35.89
CA GLN A 37 4.17 18.12 34.52
C GLN A 37 4.93 17.22 33.51
N ALA A 38 6.06 16.64 33.94
CA ALA A 38 6.81 15.69 33.09
C ALA A 38 6.02 14.39 32.90
N LEU A 39 5.26 13.96 33.89
CA LEU A 39 4.41 12.76 33.79
C LEU A 39 3.20 12.94 32.86
N GLU A 40 2.75 14.18 32.64
CA GLU A 40 1.70 14.50 31.64
C GLU A 40 2.16 14.25 30.22
N LEU A 41 3.48 14.25 29.98
CA LEU A 41 4.09 13.94 28.67
C LEU A 41 4.33 12.44 28.47
N ALA A 42 3.91 11.59 29.42
CA ALA A 42 4.13 10.15 29.36
C ALA A 42 3.44 9.51 28.17
N GLY A 43 4.24 9.19 27.13
CA GLY A 43 3.80 8.48 25.94
C GLY A 43 3.78 6.96 26.10
N GLN A 44 3.45 6.26 25.04
CA GLN A 44 3.33 4.80 25.03
C GLN A 44 4.66 4.09 25.35
N GLY A 45 5.80 4.61 24.87
CA GLY A 45 7.10 4.01 25.16
C GLY A 45 7.40 3.88 26.66
N LEU A 46 7.08 4.92 27.45
CA LEU A 46 7.23 4.85 28.91
C LEU A 46 6.30 3.79 29.52
N ARG A 47 5.04 3.74 29.08
CA ARG A 47 4.05 2.77 29.56
C ARG A 47 4.46 1.33 29.26
N ASP A 48 4.99 1.07 28.06
CA ASP A 48 5.45 -0.26 27.65
C ASP A 48 6.65 -0.74 28.46
N VAL A 49 7.64 0.12 28.66
CA VAL A 49 8.82 -0.22 29.46
C VAL A 49 8.44 -0.45 30.92
N THR A 50 7.55 0.36 31.50
CA THR A 50 7.18 0.27 32.94
C THR A 50 6.04 -0.69 33.20
N ARG A 51 5.35 -1.21 32.20
CA ARG A 51 4.17 -2.09 32.34
C ARG A 51 4.39 -3.28 33.25
N ILE A 52 5.54 -3.93 33.15
CA ILE A 52 5.87 -5.10 33.97
C ILE A 52 6.37 -4.74 35.37
N ALA A 53 6.71 -3.48 35.64
CA ALA A 53 7.17 -3.05 36.95
C ALA A 53 6.10 -3.17 38.06
N HIS A 54 4.80 -3.16 37.65
CA HIS A 54 3.70 -3.36 38.59
C HIS A 54 3.58 -4.84 38.98
N SER A 55 4.28 -5.26 40.04
CA SER A 55 4.47 -6.66 40.43
C SER A 55 4.52 -6.82 41.94
N ASP A 56 4.21 -8.02 42.44
CA ASP A 56 4.36 -8.33 43.86
C ASP A 56 5.85 -8.39 44.24
N SER A 57 6.27 -7.44 45.10
CA SER A 57 7.66 -7.30 45.53
C SER A 57 8.19 -8.50 46.34
N ARG A 58 7.33 -9.17 47.11
CA ARG A 58 7.73 -10.33 47.92
C ARG A 58 7.98 -11.55 47.05
N LEU A 59 7.09 -11.79 46.07
CA LEU A 59 7.23 -12.85 45.10
C LEU A 59 8.52 -12.69 44.31
N TRP A 60 8.73 -11.49 43.72
CA TRP A 60 9.90 -11.23 42.90
C TRP A 60 11.21 -11.23 43.71
N ALA A 61 11.20 -10.77 44.97
CA ALA A 61 12.38 -10.89 45.83
C ALA A 61 12.81 -12.36 46.04
N ALA A 62 11.85 -13.26 46.23
CA ALA A 62 12.15 -14.69 46.37
C ALA A 62 12.70 -15.31 45.07
N ILE A 63 12.07 -14.99 43.91
CA ILE A 63 12.52 -15.44 42.61
C ILE A 63 13.95 -14.98 42.30
N ILE A 64 14.21 -13.69 42.48
CA ILE A 64 15.54 -13.09 42.19
C ILE A 64 16.60 -13.64 43.15
N ALA A 65 16.29 -13.80 44.43
CA ALA A 65 17.23 -14.37 45.40
C ALA A 65 17.65 -15.81 45.04
N GLY A 66 16.72 -16.62 44.53
CA GLY A 66 17.01 -17.97 44.05
C GLY A 66 17.94 -18.05 42.85
N ASN A 67 18.07 -16.97 42.05
CA ASN A 67 18.93 -16.89 40.88
C ASN A 67 19.91 -15.70 40.92
N ALA A 68 20.25 -15.23 42.06
CA ALA A 68 21.01 -14.00 42.27
C ALA A 68 22.34 -13.91 41.48
N PRO A 69 23.19 -14.95 41.41
CA PRO A 69 24.44 -14.88 40.67
C PRO A 69 24.26 -14.61 39.18
N ALA A 70 23.34 -15.31 38.52
CA ALA A 70 23.09 -15.17 37.08
C ALA A 70 22.42 -13.80 36.77
N VAL A 71 21.49 -13.36 37.62
CA VAL A 71 20.84 -12.05 37.51
C VAL A 71 21.86 -10.93 37.67
N ALA A 72 22.74 -11.01 38.67
CA ALA A 72 23.79 -10.01 38.88
C ALA A 72 24.78 -9.94 37.70
N ALA A 73 25.12 -11.07 37.09
CA ALA A 73 25.95 -11.11 35.90
C ALA A 73 25.29 -10.39 34.69
N SER A 74 23.99 -10.65 34.49
CA SER A 74 23.21 -9.98 33.42
C SER A 74 23.10 -8.46 33.66
N LEU A 75 22.83 -8.03 34.87
CA LEU A 75 22.74 -6.61 35.26
C LEU A 75 24.07 -5.88 35.09
N ARG A 76 25.22 -6.51 35.39
CA ARG A 76 26.55 -5.91 35.10
C ARG A 76 26.74 -5.63 33.60
N GLY A 77 26.22 -6.48 32.73
CA GLY A 77 26.25 -6.25 31.29
C GLY A 77 25.48 -4.99 30.89
N VAL A 78 24.29 -4.80 31.50
CA VAL A 78 23.48 -3.59 31.27
C VAL A 78 24.17 -2.36 31.81
N ALA A 79 24.69 -2.43 33.04
CA ALA A 79 25.41 -1.32 33.69
C ALA A 79 26.60 -0.86 32.83
N LYS A 80 27.43 -1.79 32.35
CA LYS A 80 28.55 -1.46 31.44
C LYS A 80 28.09 -0.71 30.18
N ASN A 81 26.97 -1.12 29.60
CA ASN A 81 26.44 -0.43 28.40
C ASN A 81 25.87 0.95 28.75
N LEU A 82 25.25 1.08 29.91
CA LEU A 82 24.74 2.35 30.42
C LEU A 82 25.88 3.33 30.71
N ASP A 83 26.92 2.89 31.39
CA ASP A 83 28.12 3.71 31.65
C ASP A 83 28.75 4.22 30.37
N ALA A 84 28.86 3.37 29.36
CA ALA A 84 29.39 3.76 28.05
C ALA A 84 28.51 4.81 27.32
N LEU A 85 27.19 4.68 27.46
CA LEU A 85 26.25 5.67 26.91
C LEU A 85 26.34 7.00 27.67
N ILE A 86 26.39 6.97 28.99
CA ILE A 86 26.56 8.17 29.84
C ILE A 86 27.85 8.88 29.46
N ALA A 87 28.99 8.16 29.41
CA ALA A 87 30.27 8.75 29.04
C ALA A 87 30.27 9.39 27.63
N ALA A 88 29.49 8.84 26.69
CA ALA A 88 29.32 9.44 25.35
C ALA A 88 28.49 10.74 25.44
N LEU A 89 27.46 10.76 26.26
CA LEU A 89 26.58 11.94 26.45
C LEU A 89 27.31 13.07 27.21
N ASP A 90 28.09 12.74 28.24
CA ASP A 90 28.90 13.70 28.97
C ASP A 90 29.92 14.40 28.08
N GLY A 91 30.43 13.74 27.05
CA GLY A 91 31.32 14.36 26.03
C GLY A 91 30.64 15.39 25.13
N GLY A 92 29.34 15.60 25.27
CA GLY A 92 28.55 16.54 24.48
C GLY A 92 28.19 17.86 25.16
N GLU A 93 28.82 18.19 26.32
CA GLU A 93 28.49 19.43 27.05
C GLU A 93 28.70 20.71 26.21
N GLU A 94 29.73 20.73 25.33
CA GLU A 94 30.03 21.88 24.47
C GLU A 94 29.33 21.83 23.10
N ASP A 95 29.09 20.59 22.56
CA ASP A 95 28.39 20.36 21.29
C ASP A 95 27.53 19.09 21.38
N PRO A 96 26.20 19.21 21.55
CA PRO A 96 25.27 18.08 21.61
C PRO A 96 25.27 17.20 20.36
N PHE A 97 25.73 17.71 19.23
CA PHE A 97 25.84 17.00 17.95
C PHE A 97 27.27 16.53 17.66
N ALA A 98 28.16 16.56 18.62
CA ALA A 98 29.53 16.06 18.45
C ALA A 98 29.51 14.61 17.91
N PRO A 99 30.42 14.27 16.97
CA PRO A 99 30.46 12.92 16.36
C PRO A 99 30.53 11.79 17.40
N GLY A 100 31.17 12.01 18.56
CA GLY A 100 31.25 11.04 19.65
C GLY A 100 29.91 10.75 20.31
N VAL A 101 29.09 11.79 20.54
CA VAL A 101 27.72 11.68 21.10
C VAL A 101 26.84 10.91 20.13
N LEU A 102 26.78 11.34 18.87
CA LEU A 102 25.98 10.69 17.85
C LEU A 102 26.38 9.21 17.64
N ALA A 103 27.67 8.93 17.63
CA ALA A 103 28.17 7.56 17.50
C ALA A 103 27.82 6.69 18.72
N GLY A 104 27.92 7.24 19.95
CA GLY A 104 27.57 6.55 21.18
C GLY A 104 26.10 6.16 21.24
N VAL A 105 25.20 7.14 21.00
CA VAL A 105 23.75 6.93 20.97
C VAL A 105 23.37 5.94 19.88
N SER A 106 23.85 6.16 18.63
CA SER A 106 23.59 5.26 17.51
C SER A 106 24.05 3.84 17.76
N SER A 107 25.20 3.66 18.44
CA SER A 107 25.71 2.35 18.81
C SER A 107 24.83 1.65 19.85
N ALA A 108 24.32 2.39 20.85
CA ALA A 108 23.40 1.84 21.84
C ALA A 108 22.10 1.37 21.20
N ILE A 109 21.49 2.19 20.31
CA ILE A 109 20.26 1.85 19.59
C ILE A 109 20.46 0.64 18.68
N ARG A 110 21.55 0.59 17.88
CA ARG A 110 21.86 -0.58 17.02
C ARG A 110 21.98 -1.86 17.82
N ARG A 111 22.69 -1.86 18.94
CA ARG A 111 22.78 -3.06 19.82
C ARG A 111 21.42 -3.50 20.32
N GLY A 112 20.52 -2.55 20.61
CA GLY A 112 19.13 -2.86 20.96
C GLY A 112 18.39 -3.55 19.82
N ASN A 113 18.46 -2.99 18.60
CA ASN A 113 17.85 -3.55 17.39
C ASN A 113 18.37 -4.96 17.08
N ASP A 114 19.71 -5.17 17.21
CA ASP A 114 20.31 -6.48 17.02
C ASP A 114 19.82 -7.49 18.06
N GLY A 115 19.59 -7.03 19.29
CA GLY A 115 19.02 -7.84 20.36
C GLY A 115 17.57 -8.26 20.06
N VAL A 116 16.73 -7.33 19.64
CA VAL A 116 15.32 -7.59 19.27
C VAL A 116 15.25 -8.56 18.10
N ALA A 117 16.12 -8.41 17.09
CA ALA A 117 16.18 -9.30 15.94
C ALA A 117 16.48 -10.76 16.28
N ARG A 118 16.99 -11.06 17.49
CA ARG A 118 17.24 -12.42 17.99
C ARG A 118 16.06 -13.07 18.68
N ILE A 119 15.00 -12.31 18.98
CA ILE A 119 13.79 -12.86 19.62
C ILE A 119 13.04 -13.67 18.54
N PRO A 120 12.82 -14.99 18.76
CA PRO A 120 12.08 -15.80 17.80
C PRO A 120 10.66 -15.27 17.59
N GLY A 121 10.19 -15.26 16.34
CA GLY A 121 8.81 -14.94 16.03
C GLY A 121 7.80 -15.93 16.64
N LYS A 122 6.52 -15.56 16.72
CA LYS A 122 5.42 -16.34 17.33
C LYS A 122 5.37 -17.82 16.89
N HIS A 123 5.91 -18.16 15.75
CA HIS A 123 5.92 -19.52 15.18
C HIS A 123 7.29 -20.20 15.20
N GLY A 124 8.26 -19.69 16.02
CA GLY A 124 9.57 -20.31 16.20
C GLY A 124 10.53 -20.22 15.01
N GLY A 125 10.18 -19.44 13.97
CA GLY A 125 11.03 -19.17 12.81
C GLY A 125 11.92 -17.93 13.00
N ALA A 126 12.75 -17.62 11.98
CA ALA A 126 13.50 -16.38 11.91
C ALA A 126 12.57 -15.17 12.10
N PRO A 127 13.01 -14.07 12.75
CA PRO A 127 12.22 -12.87 12.92
C PRO A 127 11.78 -12.38 11.54
N ARG A 128 10.47 -12.35 11.29
CA ARG A 128 9.92 -11.76 10.08
C ARG A 128 9.76 -10.26 10.33
N ARG A 129 10.18 -9.45 9.38
CA ARG A 129 9.80 -8.04 9.39
C ARG A 129 8.30 -7.96 9.13
N TYR A 130 7.55 -7.30 9.99
CA TYR A 130 6.15 -6.98 9.77
C TYR A 130 6.05 -5.51 9.36
N ALA A 131 5.00 -5.17 8.63
CA ALA A 131 4.65 -3.80 8.32
C ALA A 131 3.46 -3.39 9.19
N GLY A 132 3.52 -2.22 9.81
CA GLY A 132 2.45 -1.66 10.61
C GLY A 132 1.40 -0.98 9.74
N VAL A 133 0.13 -1.18 10.06
CA VAL A 133 -0.98 -0.39 9.51
C VAL A 133 -1.66 0.29 10.68
N PHE A 134 -1.55 1.62 10.74
CA PHE A 134 -2.24 2.43 11.74
C PHE A 134 -3.69 2.67 11.30
N VAL A 135 -4.62 2.43 12.22
CA VAL A 135 -6.05 2.67 11.99
C VAL A 135 -6.61 3.51 13.14
N LEU A 136 -7.30 4.59 12.82
CA LEU A 136 -8.01 5.36 13.81
C LEU A 136 -9.32 4.65 14.18
N VAL A 137 -9.48 4.32 15.46
CA VAL A 137 -10.63 3.60 16.00
C VAL A 137 -11.37 4.51 16.97
N PRO A 138 -12.63 4.90 16.70
CA PRO A 138 -13.46 5.62 17.68
C PRO A 138 -13.54 4.84 18.99
N ASP A 139 -13.39 5.53 20.12
CA ASP A 139 -13.51 4.95 21.46
C ASP A 139 -14.99 4.72 21.82
N GLU A 140 -15.59 3.79 21.11
CA GLU A 140 -16.98 3.38 21.26
C GLU A 140 -17.06 1.85 21.39
N PRO A 141 -18.00 1.32 22.19
CA PRO A 141 -18.21 -0.12 22.30
C PRO A 141 -18.41 -0.80 20.93
N GLY A 142 -17.69 -1.88 20.69
CA GLY A 142 -17.80 -2.69 19.48
C GLY A 142 -16.97 -2.23 18.27
N ARG A 143 -16.41 -1.01 18.27
CA ARG A 143 -15.64 -0.49 17.11
C ARG A 143 -14.39 -1.31 16.80
N LEU A 144 -13.62 -1.65 17.84
CA LEU A 144 -12.45 -2.52 17.66
C LEU A 144 -12.86 -3.92 17.15
N GLY A 145 -13.95 -4.49 17.70
CA GLY A 145 -14.47 -5.77 17.22
C GLY A 145 -14.88 -5.74 15.74
N ARG A 146 -15.51 -4.64 15.31
CA ARG A 146 -15.84 -4.41 13.90
C ARG A 146 -14.57 -4.35 13.03
N LEU A 147 -13.55 -3.59 13.44
CA LEU A 147 -12.28 -3.50 12.72
C LEU A 147 -11.65 -4.89 12.52
N LEU A 148 -11.54 -5.67 13.59
CA LEU A 148 -10.94 -7.01 13.51
C LEU A 148 -11.74 -7.96 12.62
N THR A 149 -13.07 -7.88 12.65
CA THR A 149 -13.94 -8.65 11.76
C THR A 149 -13.71 -8.29 10.30
N GLU A 150 -13.61 -7.00 10.00
CA GLU A 150 -13.38 -6.52 8.64
C GLU A 150 -11.98 -6.87 8.11
N VAL A 151 -10.94 -6.83 8.96
CA VAL A 151 -9.59 -7.32 8.61
C VAL A 151 -9.65 -8.81 8.24
N GLY A 152 -10.37 -9.62 9.02
CA GLY A 152 -10.60 -11.05 8.70
C GLY A 152 -11.32 -11.25 7.37
N GLN A 153 -12.33 -10.42 7.05
CA GLN A 153 -13.04 -10.48 5.78
C GLN A 153 -12.19 -10.07 4.58
N ILE A 154 -11.19 -9.17 4.78
CA ILE A 154 -10.20 -8.81 3.76
C ILE A 154 -9.25 -9.98 3.48
N GLY A 155 -9.21 -10.99 4.37
CA GLY A 155 -8.34 -12.16 4.24
C GLY A 155 -6.88 -11.87 4.59
N VAL A 156 -6.62 -10.88 5.47
CA VAL A 156 -5.29 -10.55 5.99
C VAL A 156 -5.13 -11.13 7.38
N ASN A 157 -4.02 -11.84 7.62
CA ASN A 157 -3.70 -12.34 8.95
C ASN A 157 -3.07 -11.26 9.81
N ILE A 158 -3.55 -11.11 11.04
CA ILE A 158 -3.00 -10.18 12.03
C ILE A 158 -1.88 -10.89 12.79
N GLU A 159 -0.65 -10.40 12.63
CA GLU A 159 0.51 -10.95 13.32
C GLU A 159 0.67 -10.37 14.72
N ASP A 160 0.39 -9.06 14.87
CA ASP A 160 0.34 -8.37 16.15
C ASP A 160 -0.67 -7.22 16.12
N LEU A 161 -1.17 -6.84 17.29
CA LEU A 161 -2.10 -5.72 17.45
C LEU A 161 -1.70 -4.91 18.69
N GLN A 162 -1.48 -3.64 18.49
CA GLN A 162 -1.27 -2.68 19.56
C GLN A 162 -2.37 -1.62 19.51
N LEU A 163 -2.89 -1.23 20.68
CA LEU A 163 -3.92 -0.20 20.80
C LEU A 163 -3.40 0.93 21.67
N GLU A 164 -3.29 2.11 21.10
CA GLU A 164 -2.87 3.32 21.80
C GLU A 164 -4.08 4.24 22.00
N HIS A 165 -4.25 4.72 23.22
CA HIS A 165 -5.23 5.75 23.53
C HIS A 165 -4.51 7.06 23.87
N SER A 166 -4.84 8.13 23.17
CA SER A 166 -4.37 9.47 23.50
C SER A 166 -5.21 10.02 24.66
N LEU A 167 -4.54 10.64 25.64
CA LEU A 167 -5.22 11.31 26.76
C LEU A 167 -6.19 12.37 26.22
N ASN A 168 -7.42 12.35 26.70
CA ASN A 168 -8.50 13.27 26.32
C ASN A 168 -9.00 13.20 24.88
N GLN A 169 -8.66 12.18 24.09
CA GLN A 169 -9.23 11.95 22.76
C GLN A 169 -10.20 10.77 22.79
N LYS A 170 -11.36 10.96 22.14
CA LYS A 170 -12.36 9.88 21.95
C LYS A 170 -12.01 8.96 20.77
N VAL A 171 -10.73 8.85 20.46
CA VAL A 171 -10.21 8.04 19.34
C VAL A 171 -8.97 7.33 19.82
N GLY A 172 -8.93 6.01 19.65
CA GLY A 172 -7.73 5.20 19.79
C GLY A 172 -7.02 5.01 18.45
N ARG A 173 -5.73 4.74 18.47
CA ARG A 173 -4.93 4.34 17.32
C ARG A 173 -4.59 2.85 17.45
N ALA A 174 -5.13 2.02 16.57
CA ALA A 174 -4.75 0.62 16.47
C ALA A 174 -3.59 0.49 15.47
N MET A 175 -2.48 -0.14 15.87
CA MET A 175 -1.41 -0.57 14.97
C MET A 175 -1.58 -2.06 14.73
N ILE A 176 -1.86 -2.42 13.49
CA ILE A 176 -2.05 -3.80 13.03
C ILE A 176 -0.79 -4.21 12.28
N SER A 177 -0.02 -5.14 12.85
CA SER A 177 1.17 -5.70 12.19
C SER A 177 0.77 -6.84 11.26
N VAL A 178 1.18 -6.76 10.01
CA VAL A 178 0.90 -7.74 8.95
C VAL A 178 2.16 -8.06 8.15
N LEU A 179 2.11 -9.07 7.29
CA LEU A 179 3.19 -9.30 6.34
C LEU A 179 3.36 -8.10 5.40
N PRO A 180 4.60 -7.67 5.08
CA PRO A 180 4.87 -6.44 4.33
C PRO A 180 4.05 -6.32 3.03
N GLY A 181 3.95 -7.39 2.24
CA GLY A 181 3.16 -7.41 1.00
C GLY A 181 1.64 -7.31 1.20
N GLN A 182 1.14 -7.32 2.44
CA GLN A 182 -0.29 -7.21 2.75
C GLN A 182 -0.69 -5.85 3.33
N ALA A 183 0.29 -5.04 3.80
CA ALA A 183 0.01 -3.81 4.51
C ALA A 183 -0.75 -2.79 3.66
N MET A 184 -0.29 -2.56 2.44
CA MET A 184 -0.94 -1.62 1.52
C MET A 184 -2.35 -2.09 1.13
N ARG A 185 -2.49 -3.37 0.80
CA ARG A 185 -3.80 -3.99 0.50
C ARG A 185 -4.77 -3.82 1.67
N LEU A 186 -4.29 -4.02 2.89
CA LEU A 186 -5.10 -3.85 4.10
C LEU A 186 -5.53 -2.39 4.28
N ALA A 187 -4.60 -1.44 4.20
CA ALA A 187 -4.88 -0.02 4.38
C ALA A 187 -5.93 0.48 3.38
N VAL A 188 -5.74 0.20 2.08
CA VAL A 188 -6.70 0.57 1.01
C VAL A 188 -8.07 -0.08 1.24
N ALA A 189 -8.13 -1.36 1.61
CA ALA A 189 -9.38 -2.05 1.83
C ALA A 189 -10.13 -1.54 3.07
N LEU A 190 -9.42 -1.09 4.12
CA LEU A 190 -10.01 -0.47 5.31
C LEU A 190 -10.53 0.94 5.01
N GLU A 191 -9.79 1.74 4.23
CA GLU A 191 -10.27 3.08 3.83
C GLU A 191 -11.56 3.01 3.02
N ARG A 192 -11.69 2.04 2.11
CA ARG A 192 -12.94 1.80 1.37
C ARG A 192 -14.13 1.44 2.27
N ARG A 193 -13.88 0.91 3.47
CA ARG A 193 -14.89 0.60 4.49
C ARG A 193 -15.12 1.75 5.46
N GLY A 194 -14.51 2.93 5.20
CA GLY A 194 -14.68 4.15 5.97
C GLY A 194 -13.76 4.27 7.20
N TRP A 195 -12.71 3.45 7.29
CA TRP A 195 -11.66 3.62 8.29
C TRP A 195 -10.61 4.62 7.80
N GLN A 196 -9.98 5.33 8.73
CA GLN A 196 -8.75 6.07 8.42
C GLN A 196 -7.58 5.13 8.70
N ALA A 197 -6.92 4.65 7.65
CA ALA A 197 -5.84 3.69 7.72
C ALA A 197 -4.58 4.22 7.02
N ILE A 198 -3.39 4.01 7.61
CA ILE A 198 -2.11 4.50 7.09
C ILE A 198 -1.06 3.41 7.31
N VAL A 199 -0.25 3.11 6.31
CA VAL A 199 0.90 2.21 6.44
C VAL A 199 2.04 2.96 7.14
N GLU A 200 2.66 2.32 8.12
CA GLU A 200 3.78 2.85 8.88
C GLU A 200 4.96 3.23 7.97
N GLY A 201 5.52 4.44 8.17
CA GLY A 201 6.60 4.97 7.35
C GLY A 201 6.16 5.56 6.00
N LYS A 202 4.84 5.48 5.69
CA LYS A 202 4.28 6.02 4.44
C LYS A 202 3.30 7.18 4.68
N GLU A 203 3.44 7.86 5.81
CA GLU A 203 2.55 8.97 6.17
C GLU A 203 2.67 10.18 5.21
N HIS A 204 3.80 10.28 4.49
CA HIS A 204 4.14 11.39 3.60
C HIS A 204 4.54 10.95 2.19
N GLU A 205 4.55 9.65 1.88
CA GLU A 205 4.88 9.18 0.53
C GLU A 205 3.66 9.34 -0.39
N VAL A 206 3.87 10.01 -1.51
CA VAL A 206 2.96 9.93 -2.67
C VAL A 206 3.12 8.50 -3.22
N GLY A 207 2.03 7.75 -3.28
CA GLY A 207 2.07 6.36 -3.74
C GLY A 207 2.51 6.27 -5.20
N THR A 208 3.21 5.20 -5.56
CA THR A 208 3.76 4.96 -6.90
C THR A 208 2.68 5.05 -7.99
N VAL A 209 2.92 5.90 -8.97
CA VAL A 209 2.07 6.04 -10.16
C VAL A 209 2.69 5.31 -11.34
N ILE A 210 1.97 4.34 -11.88
CA ILE A 210 2.37 3.59 -13.07
C ILE A 210 1.42 3.92 -14.21
N ALA A 211 1.95 4.52 -15.27
CA ALA A 211 1.22 4.90 -16.47
C ALA A 211 1.46 3.87 -17.59
N VAL A 212 0.39 3.29 -18.15
CA VAL A 212 0.47 2.25 -19.18
C VAL A 212 -0.35 2.64 -20.39
N ASP A 213 0.33 2.91 -21.50
CA ASP A 213 -0.30 3.13 -22.80
C ASP A 213 -0.12 1.95 -23.76
N GLY A 214 -0.86 1.95 -24.84
CA GLY A 214 -0.70 0.97 -25.92
C GLY A 214 -1.96 0.71 -26.72
N PRO A 215 -1.85 0.09 -27.90
CA PRO A 215 -2.94 -0.17 -28.82
C PRO A 215 -3.96 -1.21 -28.31
N SER A 216 -5.09 -1.34 -28.98
CA SER A 216 -6.10 -2.35 -28.68
C SER A 216 -5.51 -3.75 -28.83
N GLY A 217 -5.80 -4.64 -27.85
CA GLY A 217 -5.31 -6.03 -27.89
C GLY A 217 -3.83 -6.20 -27.47
N SER A 218 -3.13 -5.12 -27.01
CA SER A 218 -1.75 -5.27 -26.49
C SER A 218 -1.66 -5.98 -25.13
N GLY A 219 -2.79 -6.18 -24.45
CA GLY A 219 -2.83 -6.80 -23.12
C GLY A 219 -2.80 -5.81 -21.94
N LYS A 220 -2.88 -4.50 -22.19
CA LYS A 220 -2.79 -3.44 -21.17
C LYS A 220 -3.64 -3.72 -19.94
N SER A 221 -4.95 -3.91 -20.10
CA SER A 221 -5.88 -4.06 -18.99
C SER A 221 -5.58 -5.28 -18.12
N THR A 222 -5.16 -6.38 -18.74
CA THR A 222 -4.77 -7.61 -18.04
C THR A 222 -3.50 -7.39 -17.24
N VAL A 223 -2.47 -6.82 -17.88
CA VAL A 223 -1.17 -6.54 -17.25
C VAL A 223 -1.30 -5.49 -16.17
N SER A 224 -1.92 -4.33 -16.45
CA SER A 224 -2.09 -3.23 -15.50
C SER A 224 -2.84 -3.66 -14.24
N ARG A 225 -3.87 -4.47 -14.40
CA ARG A 225 -4.63 -5.02 -13.28
C ARG A 225 -3.81 -6.03 -12.46
N ALA A 226 -3.01 -6.86 -13.12
CA ALA A 226 -2.13 -7.82 -12.44
C ALA A 226 -0.99 -7.10 -11.69
N VAL A 227 -0.39 -6.05 -12.29
CA VAL A 227 0.61 -5.19 -11.63
C VAL A 227 0.00 -4.49 -10.41
N ALA A 228 -1.20 -3.91 -10.54
CA ALA A 228 -1.89 -3.26 -9.44
C ALA A 228 -2.15 -4.22 -8.27
N ARG A 229 -2.59 -5.46 -8.55
CA ARG A 229 -2.76 -6.50 -7.53
C ARG A 229 -1.45 -6.84 -6.83
N ARG A 230 -0.39 -7.07 -7.61
CA ARG A 230 0.92 -7.50 -7.11
C ARG A 230 1.56 -6.46 -6.19
N LEU A 231 1.41 -5.17 -6.53
CA LEU A 231 1.97 -4.05 -5.79
C LEU A 231 1.00 -3.46 -4.75
N GLY A 232 -0.25 -3.92 -4.69
CA GLY A 232 -1.27 -3.38 -3.78
C GLY A 232 -1.76 -1.98 -4.16
N LEU A 233 -1.61 -1.58 -5.43
CA LEU A 233 -1.98 -0.27 -5.96
C LEU A 233 -3.45 -0.21 -6.41
N GLY A 234 -3.98 1.00 -6.55
CA GLY A 234 -5.23 1.23 -7.27
C GLY A 234 -5.10 0.90 -8.76
N TYR A 235 -6.23 0.71 -9.45
CA TYR A 235 -6.28 0.48 -10.89
C TYR A 235 -7.32 1.36 -11.55
N LEU A 236 -6.95 2.07 -12.62
CA LEU A 236 -7.83 2.94 -13.38
C LEU A 236 -7.86 2.54 -14.87
N ASP A 237 -9.01 2.05 -15.36
CA ASP A 237 -9.33 1.87 -16.79
C ASP A 237 -9.91 3.17 -17.35
N THR A 238 -9.06 4.05 -17.91
CA THR A 238 -9.54 5.32 -18.48
C THR A 238 -10.45 5.11 -19.68
N GLY A 239 -10.26 4.05 -20.43
CA GLY A 239 -11.13 3.68 -21.54
C GLY A 239 -12.56 3.37 -21.09
N ALA A 240 -12.76 2.90 -19.85
CA ALA A 240 -14.08 2.71 -19.28
C ALA A 240 -14.84 4.04 -19.08
N MET A 241 -14.14 5.13 -18.79
CA MET A 241 -14.76 6.46 -18.61
C MET A 241 -15.38 6.96 -19.94
N TYR A 242 -14.67 6.81 -21.05
CA TYR A 242 -15.21 7.16 -22.36
C TYR A 242 -16.40 6.26 -22.76
N ARG A 243 -16.35 4.98 -22.42
CA ARG A 243 -17.46 4.05 -22.65
C ARG A 243 -18.67 4.38 -21.77
N ALA A 244 -18.42 4.77 -20.52
CA ALA A 244 -19.48 5.22 -19.59
C ALA A 244 -20.18 6.48 -20.11
N LEU A 245 -19.43 7.44 -20.66
CA LEU A 245 -20.02 8.63 -21.27
C LEU A 245 -20.84 8.30 -22.52
N ALA A 246 -20.36 7.40 -23.37
CA ALA A 246 -21.16 6.96 -24.53
C ALA A 246 -22.47 6.28 -24.10
N TRP A 247 -22.44 5.48 -23.04
CA TRP A 247 -23.65 4.90 -22.44
C TRP A 247 -24.56 5.98 -21.86
N TRP A 248 -24.01 6.94 -21.13
CA TRP A 248 -24.73 8.05 -20.52
C TRP A 248 -25.45 8.90 -21.57
N CYS A 249 -24.76 9.28 -22.66
CA CYS A 249 -25.38 9.99 -23.77
C CYS A 249 -26.54 9.20 -24.38
N ALA A 250 -26.38 7.89 -24.58
CA ALA A 250 -27.47 7.06 -25.09
C ALA A 250 -28.65 6.96 -24.11
N HIS A 251 -28.38 6.94 -22.80
CA HIS A 251 -29.41 6.90 -21.74
C HIS A 251 -30.20 8.19 -21.67
N GLU A 252 -29.51 9.33 -21.78
CA GLU A 252 -30.13 10.66 -21.72
C GLU A 252 -30.70 11.13 -23.07
N GLY A 253 -30.56 10.32 -24.14
CA GLY A 253 -31.04 10.68 -25.48
C GLY A 253 -30.22 11.78 -26.14
N VAL A 254 -28.95 11.95 -25.76
CA VAL A 254 -28.03 12.91 -26.35
C VAL A 254 -27.52 12.41 -27.69
N ASP A 255 -27.67 13.23 -28.75
CA ASP A 255 -27.13 12.91 -30.06
C ASP A 255 -25.59 12.97 -30.02
N LEU A 256 -24.95 11.84 -30.36
CA LEU A 256 -23.49 11.74 -30.38
C LEU A 256 -22.81 12.54 -31.51
N ASP A 257 -23.57 13.02 -32.48
CA ASP A 257 -23.07 13.88 -33.55
C ASP A 257 -23.12 15.37 -33.15
N ASP A 258 -23.88 15.73 -32.09
CA ASP A 258 -23.84 17.05 -31.44
C ASP A 258 -22.69 17.14 -30.44
N ARG A 259 -21.55 17.65 -30.88
CA ARG A 259 -20.34 17.76 -30.05
C ARG A 259 -20.51 18.60 -28.79
N GLU A 260 -21.33 19.65 -28.82
CA GLU A 260 -21.56 20.52 -27.67
C GLU A 260 -22.45 19.82 -26.62
N ALA A 261 -23.51 19.16 -27.08
CA ALA A 261 -24.38 18.38 -26.19
C ALA A 261 -23.63 17.22 -25.51
N VAL A 262 -22.73 16.52 -26.25
CA VAL A 262 -21.89 15.46 -25.69
C VAL A 262 -20.89 16.02 -24.66
N ALA A 263 -20.30 17.19 -24.90
CA ALA A 263 -19.40 17.84 -23.97
C ALA A 263 -20.14 18.27 -22.67
N ALA A 264 -21.37 18.80 -22.80
CA ALA A 264 -22.21 19.13 -21.63
C ALA A 264 -22.56 17.87 -20.83
N ALA A 265 -22.89 16.77 -21.50
CA ALA A 265 -23.12 15.47 -20.87
C ALA A 265 -21.89 14.96 -20.13
N ALA A 266 -20.68 15.14 -20.66
CA ALA A 266 -19.43 14.75 -19.99
C ALA A 266 -19.23 15.54 -18.68
N ALA A 267 -19.49 16.85 -18.70
CA ALA A 267 -19.33 17.71 -17.53
C ALA A 267 -20.32 17.35 -16.41
N SER A 268 -21.56 16.97 -16.76
CA SER A 268 -22.62 16.66 -15.79
C SER A 268 -22.69 15.18 -15.37
N MET A 269 -22.00 14.26 -16.07
CA MET A 269 -22.07 12.83 -15.81
C MET A 269 -21.63 12.47 -14.39
N PRO A 270 -22.53 11.88 -13.54
CA PRO A 270 -22.21 11.42 -12.20
C PRO A 270 -21.53 10.04 -12.29
N LEU A 271 -20.21 10.06 -12.56
CA LEU A 271 -19.41 8.86 -12.75
C LEU A 271 -18.70 8.47 -11.45
N GLU A 272 -18.81 7.21 -11.06
CA GLU A 272 -18.07 6.58 -9.98
C GLU A 272 -17.30 5.37 -10.54
N MET A 273 -16.00 5.32 -10.24
CA MET A 273 -15.10 4.26 -10.68
C MET A 273 -14.57 3.49 -9.47
N SER A 274 -14.69 2.17 -9.45
CA SER A 274 -13.93 1.37 -8.51
C SER A 274 -12.46 1.35 -8.92
N LEU A 275 -11.58 1.68 -7.99
CA LEU A 275 -10.12 1.59 -8.18
C LEU A 275 -9.56 0.24 -7.71
N ASP A 276 -10.43 -0.69 -7.31
CA ASP A 276 -10.02 -2.04 -6.93
C ASP A 276 -9.68 -2.87 -8.16
N PRO A 277 -8.46 -3.41 -8.27
CA PRO A 277 -8.10 -4.27 -9.40
C PRO A 277 -8.95 -5.55 -9.48
N ASP A 278 -9.63 -5.95 -8.40
CA ASP A 278 -10.54 -7.10 -8.35
C ASP A 278 -12.01 -6.74 -8.59
N ASP A 279 -12.36 -5.44 -8.43
CA ASP A 279 -13.72 -4.92 -8.65
C ASP A 279 -13.70 -3.90 -9.79
N GLY A 280 -13.93 -4.35 -11.02
CA GLY A 280 -13.98 -3.47 -12.20
C GLY A 280 -15.30 -2.70 -12.34
N ARG A 281 -15.95 -2.34 -11.22
CA ARG A 281 -17.26 -1.69 -11.20
C ARG A 281 -17.18 -0.24 -11.65
N VAL A 282 -18.12 0.12 -12.53
CA VAL A 282 -18.34 1.48 -13.04
C VAL A 282 -19.82 1.82 -12.84
N CYS A 283 -20.09 2.87 -12.08
CA CYS A 283 -21.44 3.36 -11.85
C CYS A 283 -21.64 4.75 -12.49
N VAL A 284 -22.81 4.97 -13.08
CA VAL A 284 -23.24 6.28 -13.57
C VAL A 284 -24.60 6.58 -12.96
N ALA A 285 -24.72 7.70 -12.27
CA ALA A 285 -25.92 8.08 -11.52
C ALA A 285 -26.44 6.96 -10.60
N GLY A 286 -25.52 6.25 -9.92
CA GLY A 286 -25.84 5.14 -9.01
C GLY A 286 -26.18 3.81 -9.69
N VAL A 287 -26.21 3.76 -11.03
CA VAL A 287 -26.47 2.54 -11.81
C VAL A 287 -25.15 1.87 -12.16
N ASP A 288 -25.00 0.58 -11.82
CA ASP A 288 -23.84 -0.22 -12.28
C ASP A 288 -23.96 -0.51 -13.78
N VAL A 289 -23.06 0.08 -14.54
CA VAL A 289 -23.01 -0.03 -16.01
C VAL A 289 -21.82 -0.87 -16.50
N SER A 290 -21.13 -1.58 -15.62
CA SER A 290 -19.89 -2.32 -15.90
C SER A 290 -20.00 -3.31 -17.04
N ARG A 291 -21.15 -3.94 -17.20
CA ARG A 291 -21.43 -4.89 -18.30
C ARG A 291 -21.87 -4.16 -19.57
N GLN A 292 -22.75 -3.17 -19.44
CA GLN A 292 -23.34 -2.42 -20.54
C GLN A 292 -22.28 -1.67 -21.34
N ILE A 293 -21.27 -1.08 -20.66
CA ILE A 293 -20.19 -0.34 -21.32
C ILE A 293 -19.19 -1.20 -22.11
N ARG A 294 -19.32 -2.53 -22.03
CA ARG A 294 -18.45 -3.50 -22.73
C ARG A 294 -19.15 -4.20 -23.89
N THR A 295 -20.37 -3.80 -24.22
CA THR A 295 -21.12 -4.40 -25.34
C THR A 295 -20.54 -3.98 -26.70
N PRO A 296 -20.59 -4.86 -27.73
CA PRO A 296 -20.09 -4.55 -29.06
C PRO A 296 -20.78 -3.34 -29.72
N GLY A 297 -22.06 -3.12 -29.41
CA GLY A 297 -22.81 -1.97 -29.92
C GLY A 297 -22.24 -0.63 -29.45
N LEU A 298 -21.92 -0.54 -28.16
CA LEU A 298 -21.34 0.67 -27.58
C LEU A 298 -19.90 0.90 -28.07
N SER A 299 -19.13 -0.15 -28.24
CA SER A 299 -17.75 -0.08 -28.75
C SER A 299 -17.66 0.60 -30.13
N LYS A 300 -18.70 0.54 -30.94
CA LYS A 300 -18.75 1.17 -32.27
C LYS A 300 -18.91 2.70 -32.22
N VAL A 301 -19.50 3.23 -31.16
CA VAL A 301 -19.81 4.67 -31.05
C VAL A 301 -18.85 5.42 -30.10
N VAL A 302 -18.03 4.71 -29.34
CA VAL A 302 -17.08 5.31 -28.40
C VAL A 302 -16.10 6.26 -29.09
N SER A 303 -15.69 5.98 -30.34
CA SER A 303 -14.80 6.86 -31.11
C SER A 303 -15.38 8.26 -31.28
N LYS A 304 -16.72 8.42 -31.48
CA LYS A 304 -17.36 9.73 -31.59
C LYS A 304 -17.17 10.56 -30.30
N VAL A 305 -17.24 9.90 -29.16
CA VAL A 305 -17.03 10.53 -27.85
C VAL A 305 -15.55 10.82 -27.62
N ALA A 306 -14.66 9.85 -27.93
CA ALA A 306 -13.23 9.93 -27.65
C ALA A 306 -12.49 10.94 -28.53
N THR A 307 -13.01 11.27 -29.72
CA THR A 307 -12.45 12.28 -30.64
C THR A 307 -12.98 13.71 -30.40
N ASN A 308 -13.89 13.90 -29.45
CA ASN A 308 -14.36 15.22 -29.05
C ASN A 308 -13.35 15.86 -28.05
N LEU A 309 -12.72 16.97 -28.47
CA LEU A 309 -11.66 17.60 -27.67
C LEU A 309 -12.15 18.13 -26.32
N LYS A 310 -13.38 18.69 -26.23
CA LYS A 310 -13.97 19.16 -24.97
C LYS A 310 -14.26 18.02 -24.02
N VAL A 311 -14.69 16.88 -24.54
CA VAL A 311 -14.88 15.65 -23.74
C VAL A 311 -13.54 15.16 -23.20
N ARG A 312 -12.50 15.15 -24.05
CA ARG A 312 -11.16 14.74 -23.62
C ARG A 312 -10.63 15.64 -22.50
N GLU A 313 -10.76 16.95 -22.65
CA GLU A 313 -10.35 17.90 -21.62
C GLU A 313 -11.02 17.60 -20.26
N GLU A 314 -12.34 17.40 -20.24
CA GLU A 314 -13.06 17.07 -19.03
C GLU A 314 -12.67 15.69 -18.45
N LEU A 315 -12.59 14.65 -19.26
CA LEU A 315 -12.23 13.33 -18.77
C LEU A 315 -10.78 13.25 -18.33
N VAL A 316 -9.84 13.92 -19.00
CA VAL A 316 -8.43 14.05 -18.57
C VAL A 316 -8.35 14.76 -17.22
N ARG A 317 -9.10 15.84 -17.03
CA ARG A 317 -9.18 16.53 -15.74
C ARG A 317 -9.64 15.58 -14.62
N ARG A 318 -10.68 14.77 -14.85
CA ARG A 318 -11.16 13.77 -13.87
C ARG A 318 -10.14 12.66 -13.64
N GLN A 319 -9.48 12.18 -14.69
CA GLN A 319 -8.43 11.16 -14.60
C GLN A 319 -7.26 11.65 -13.75
N ARG A 320 -6.80 12.89 -13.98
CA ARG A 320 -5.74 13.51 -13.17
C ARG A 320 -6.13 13.60 -11.70
N ALA A 321 -7.35 14.07 -11.40
CA ALA A 321 -7.85 14.16 -10.04
C ALA A 321 -7.89 12.78 -9.34
N ILE A 322 -8.22 11.70 -10.08
CA ILE A 322 -8.17 10.33 -9.55
C ILE A 322 -6.73 9.89 -9.28
N VAL A 323 -5.81 10.15 -10.21
CA VAL A 323 -4.39 9.78 -10.06
C VAL A 323 -3.75 10.55 -8.90
N GLU A 324 -3.96 11.86 -8.82
CA GLU A 324 -3.45 12.73 -7.74
C GLU A 324 -4.04 12.37 -6.38
N GLY A 325 -5.32 11.95 -6.34
CA GLY A 325 -6.00 11.49 -5.14
C GLY A 325 -5.64 10.07 -4.69
N ALA A 326 -4.88 9.33 -5.49
CA ALA A 326 -4.52 7.94 -5.20
C ALA A 326 -3.33 7.86 -4.21
N ARG A 327 -3.61 8.13 -2.95
CA ARG A 327 -2.63 8.23 -1.85
C ARG A 327 -1.63 7.07 -1.79
N TYR A 328 -2.08 5.87 -2.09
CA TYR A 328 -1.25 4.66 -2.03
C TYR A 328 -0.71 4.23 -3.40
N GLY A 329 -0.87 5.09 -4.40
CA GLY A 329 -0.45 4.82 -5.77
C GLY A 329 -1.51 4.14 -6.62
N ILE A 330 -1.25 4.14 -7.92
CA ILE A 330 -2.22 3.70 -8.91
C ILE A 330 -1.53 3.23 -10.18
N VAL A 331 -2.10 2.21 -10.82
CA VAL A 331 -1.81 1.86 -12.20
C VAL A 331 -2.92 2.40 -13.08
N ALA A 332 -2.63 3.41 -13.90
CA ALA A 332 -3.57 3.97 -14.86
C ALA A 332 -3.24 3.47 -16.27
N GLU A 333 -4.25 2.99 -16.99
CA GLU A 333 -4.08 2.54 -18.36
C GLU A 333 -4.92 3.30 -19.37
N GLY A 334 -4.38 3.51 -20.58
CA GLY A 334 -5.09 4.21 -21.64
C GLY A 334 -4.37 4.29 -22.97
N ARG A 335 -4.40 5.51 -23.57
CA ARG A 335 -3.78 5.85 -24.85
C ARG A 335 -2.82 7.05 -24.77
N ASP A 336 -2.97 7.86 -23.74
CA ASP A 336 -2.26 9.11 -23.51
C ASP A 336 -1.95 9.33 -22.03
N ILE A 337 -1.88 8.24 -21.27
CA ILE A 337 -1.62 8.32 -19.85
C ILE A 337 -0.18 8.80 -19.60
N THR A 338 0.78 8.22 -20.33
CA THR A 338 2.21 8.51 -20.16
C THR A 338 2.62 9.90 -20.60
N THR A 339 1.77 10.60 -21.39
CA THR A 339 2.11 11.89 -21.99
C THR A 339 1.17 13.03 -21.60
N VAL A 340 -0.08 12.71 -21.27
CA VAL A 340 -1.11 13.72 -20.99
C VAL A 340 -1.65 13.60 -19.56
N VAL A 341 -2.09 12.41 -19.16
CA VAL A 341 -2.75 12.25 -17.83
C VAL A 341 -1.75 12.28 -16.69
N ALA A 342 -0.68 11.49 -16.78
CA ALA A 342 0.36 11.36 -15.77
C ALA A 342 1.75 11.38 -16.42
N PRO A 343 2.18 12.53 -17.00
CA PRO A 343 3.48 12.65 -17.65
C PRO A 343 4.65 12.51 -16.67
N ASP A 344 4.42 12.77 -15.39
CA ASP A 344 5.41 12.68 -14.32
C ASP A 344 5.28 11.37 -13.51
N ALA A 345 4.58 10.35 -14.04
CA ALA A 345 4.45 9.05 -13.37
C ALA A 345 5.83 8.40 -13.14
N ASP A 346 5.98 7.74 -11.98
CA ASP A 346 7.24 7.07 -11.58
C ASP A 346 7.67 6.00 -12.58
N VAL A 347 6.69 5.31 -13.18
CA VAL A 347 6.90 4.33 -14.24
C VAL A 347 5.99 4.64 -15.41
N ARG A 348 6.58 4.80 -16.61
CA ARG A 348 5.85 5.05 -17.84
C ARG A 348 6.15 3.97 -18.87
N VAL A 349 5.10 3.25 -19.28
CA VAL A 349 5.21 2.08 -20.18
C VAL A 349 4.34 2.23 -21.41
N LEU A 350 4.91 1.96 -22.57
CA LEU A 350 4.17 1.72 -23.80
C LEU A 350 4.17 0.21 -24.09
N LEU A 351 3.03 -0.43 -23.85
CA LEU A 351 2.84 -1.86 -24.09
C LEU A 351 2.40 -2.10 -25.53
N THR A 352 3.28 -2.71 -26.34
CA THR A 352 3.03 -3.03 -27.75
C THR A 352 2.89 -4.54 -27.94
N ALA A 353 2.28 -4.93 -29.06
CA ALA A 353 2.31 -6.29 -29.57
C ALA A 353 2.15 -6.28 -31.08
N SER A 354 2.61 -7.33 -31.76
CA SER A 354 2.43 -7.50 -33.21
C SER A 354 0.94 -7.46 -33.59
N LYS A 355 0.66 -7.08 -34.83
CA LYS A 355 -0.72 -7.01 -35.30
C LYS A 355 -1.44 -8.36 -35.18
N GLU A 356 -0.73 -9.43 -35.48
CA GLU A 356 -1.23 -10.80 -35.44
C GLU A 356 -1.59 -11.19 -33.99
N ALA A 357 -0.69 -10.93 -33.04
CA ALA A 357 -0.92 -11.22 -31.60
C ALA A 357 -2.11 -10.43 -31.06
N ARG A 358 -2.24 -9.14 -31.41
CA ARG A 358 -3.36 -8.28 -30.96
C ARG A 358 -4.70 -8.74 -31.51
N LEU A 359 -4.76 -9.10 -32.79
CA LEU A 359 -5.97 -9.62 -33.42
C LEU A 359 -6.41 -10.96 -32.82
N ALA A 360 -5.46 -11.87 -32.55
CA ALA A 360 -5.74 -13.15 -31.92
C ALA A 360 -6.28 -12.98 -30.50
N ARG A 361 -5.62 -12.13 -29.69
CA ARG A 361 -6.07 -11.83 -28.29
C ARG A 361 -7.45 -11.19 -28.27
N ARG A 362 -7.71 -10.23 -29.17
CA ARG A 362 -9.01 -9.56 -29.23
C ARG A 362 -10.12 -10.48 -29.72
N ALA A 363 -9.84 -11.36 -30.68
CA ALA A 363 -10.78 -12.38 -31.14
C ALA A 363 -11.14 -13.34 -30.00
N LEU A 364 -10.15 -13.80 -29.24
CA LEU A 364 -10.38 -14.64 -28.06
C LEU A 364 -11.26 -13.95 -27.01
N GLU A 365 -10.96 -12.69 -26.71
CA GLU A 365 -11.71 -11.88 -25.72
C GLU A 365 -13.18 -11.65 -26.12
N THR A 366 -13.43 -11.35 -27.40
CA THR A 366 -14.76 -10.92 -27.85
C THR A 366 -15.63 -12.05 -28.40
N ARG A 367 -15.03 -13.13 -28.89
CA ARG A 367 -15.70 -14.24 -29.57
C ARG A 367 -15.44 -15.61 -28.94
N GLY A 368 -14.54 -15.68 -27.95
CA GLY A 368 -14.17 -16.94 -27.29
C GLY A 368 -13.30 -17.87 -28.14
N SER A 369 -12.86 -17.45 -29.33
CA SER A 369 -12.00 -18.19 -30.26
C SER A 369 -10.97 -17.26 -30.90
N ALA A 370 -9.80 -17.81 -31.22
CA ALA A 370 -8.75 -17.15 -32.00
C ALA A 370 -8.52 -17.84 -33.37
N ASP A 371 -9.53 -18.56 -33.88
CA ASP A 371 -9.47 -19.16 -35.22
C ASP A 371 -9.44 -18.08 -36.32
N ALA A 372 -9.12 -18.50 -37.57
CA ALA A 372 -8.93 -17.59 -38.71
C ALA A 372 -10.20 -16.76 -39.01
N ALA A 373 -11.40 -17.34 -38.82
CA ALA A 373 -12.67 -16.66 -39.07
C ALA A 373 -12.94 -15.59 -37.99
N ALA A 374 -12.72 -15.91 -36.70
CA ALA A 374 -12.86 -14.98 -35.59
C ALA A 374 -11.87 -13.82 -35.71
N VAL A 375 -10.60 -14.11 -36.06
CA VAL A 375 -9.55 -13.10 -36.30
C VAL A 375 -9.92 -12.18 -37.48
N ALA A 376 -10.36 -12.74 -38.60
CA ALA A 376 -10.77 -11.96 -39.77
C ALA A 376 -11.95 -11.02 -39.47
N ALA A 377 -12.94 -11.52 -38.73
CA ALA A 377 -14.12 -10.74 -38.31
C ALA A 377 -13.83 -9.64 -37.30
N THR A 378 -12.69 -9.71 -36.57
CA THR A 378 -12.27 -8.71 -35.59
C THR A 378 -11.32 -7.66 -36.16
N ARG A 379 -10.71 -7.95 -37.30
CA ARG A 379 -9.65 -7.15 -37.93
C ARG A 379 -10.05 -5.70 -38.20
N ASP A 380 -11.19 -5.50 -38.85
CA ASP A 380 -11.63 -4.16 -39.23
C ASP A 380 -12.00 -3.30 -38.04
N GLU A 381 -12.54 -3.90 -36.98
CA GLU A 381 -12.84 -3.22 -35.69
C GLU A 381 -11.57 -2.71 -35.03
N VAL A 382 -10.54 -3.56 -34.89
CA VAL A 382 -9.28 -3.20 -34.25
C VAL A 382 -8.54 -2.13 -35.01
N LEU A 383 -8.42 -2.28 -36.35
CA LEU A 383 -7.67 -1.33 -37.17
C LEU A 383 -8.35 0.03 -37.26
N ARG A 384 -9.68 0.07 -37.39
CA ARG A 384 -10.42 1.33 -37.38
C ARG A 384 -10.28 2.05 -36.05
N ARG A 385 -10.40 1.33 -34.93
CA ARG A 385 -10.25 1.91 -33.59
C ARG A 385 -8.85 2.47 -33.35
N ASP A 386 -7.80 1.73 -33.76
CA ASP A 386 -6.43 2.25 -33.63
C ASP A 386 -6.22 3.50 -34.51
N ALA A 387 -6.84 3.57 -35.71
CA ALA A 387 -6.78 4.75 -36.57
C ALA A 387 -7.52 5.95 -35.95
N ASP A 388 -8.73 5.73 -35.45
CA ASP A 388 -9.51 6.79 -34.76
C ASP A 388 -8.78 7.31 -33.54
N ASP A 389 -8.26 6.42 -32.68
CA ASP A 389 -7.52 6.78 -31.46
C ASP A 389 -6.20 7.51 -31.79
N SER A 390 -5.49 7.10 -32.88
CA SER A 390 -4.25 7.74 -33.33
C SER A 390 -4.44 9.15 -33.92
N ALA A 391 -5.66 9.51 -34.29
CA ALA A 391 -5.96 10.87 -34.74
C ALA A 391 -5.94 11.91 -33.59
N VAL A 392 -5.98 11.46 -32.33
CA VAL A 392 -6.10 12.34 -31.15
C VAL A 392 -5.08 12.01 -30.04
N ALA A 393 -4.32 10.92 -30.16
CA ALA A 393 -3.31 10.52 -29.18
C ALA A 393 -2.17 9.73 -29.84
N GLU A 394 -0.92 10.03 -29.48
CA GLU A 394 0.25 9.27 -29.90
C GLU A 394 0.53 8.14 -28.92
N PHE A 395 0.17 6.90 -29.29
CA PHE A 395 0.38 5.70 -28.47
C PHE A 395 1.00 4.52 -29.25
N LEU A 396 1.52 4.80 -30.42
CA LEU A 396 2.20 3.80 -31.26
C LEU A 396 3.72 3.91 -31.16
N THR A 397 4.22 5.07 -30.76
CA THR A 397 5.65 5.35 -30.55
C THR A 397 5.86 5.79 -29.12
N ALA A 398 6.91 5.27 -28.47
CA ALA A 398 7.26 5.67 -27.11
C ALA A 398 7.78 7.11 -27.12
N ALA A 399 7.23 7.95 -26.24
CA ALA A 399 7.76 9.28 -25.95
C ALA A 399 9.04 9.20 -25.11
N ASP A 400 9.75 10.31 -24.97
CA ASP A 400 10.96 10.38 -24.15
C ASP A 400 10.68 9.93 -22.70
N GLY A 401 11.52 9.03 -22.17
CA GLY A 401 11.40 8.47 -20.85
C GLY A 401 10.26 7.44 -20.68
N VAL A 402 9.61 7.02 -21.77
CA VAL A 402 8.61 5.94 -21.76
C VAL A 402 9.27 4.62 -22.18
N THR A 403 9.23 3.62 -21.33
CA THR A 403 9.79 2.29 -21.62
C THR A 403 8.85 1.51 -22.53
N ARG A 404 9.34 1.09 -23.70
CA ARG A 404 8.57 0.23 -24.60
C ARG A 404 8.76 -1.24 -24.21
N ILE A 405 7.64 -1.96 -24.04
CA ILE A 405 7.61 -3.41 -23.84
C ILE A 405 6.83 -4.05 -24.98
N ASP A 406 7.46 -4.95 -25.71
CA ASP A 406 6.82 -5.75 -26.77
C ASP A 406 6.35 -7.10 -26.19
N SER A 407 5.05 -7.22 -26.01
CA SER A 407 4.40 -8.41 -25.44
C SER A 407 4.07 -9.50 -26.45
N SER A 408 4.52 -9.41 -27.70
CA SER A 408 4.13 -10.32 -28.79
C SER A 408 4.37 -11.79 -28.48
N ALA A 409 5.54 -12.09 -27.88
CA ALA A 409 5.98 -13.44 -27.53
C ALA A 409 5.99 -13.72 -26.01
N MET A 410 5.52 -12.76 -25.19
CA MET A 410 5.57 -12.87 -23.73
C MET A 410 4.23 -13.35 -23.16
N GLY A 411 4.30 -14.17 -22.11
CA GLY A 411 3.17 -14.48 -21.25
C GLY A 411 2.79 -13.30 -20.35
N VAL A 412 1.61 -13.35 -19.75
CA VAL A 412 1.13 -12.25 -18.87
C VAL A 412 2.09 -12.03 -17.70
N GLU A 413 2.53 -13.08 -17.01
CA GLU A 413 3.45 -12.99 -15.87
C GLU A 413 4.81 -12.40 -16.25
N GLU A 414 5.33 -12.71 -17.41
CA GLU A 414 6.61 -12.16 -17.91
C GLU A 414 6.50 -10.65 -18.15
N VAL A 415 5.36 -10.19 -18.69
CA VAL A 415 5.11 -8.76 -18.90
C VAL A 415 4.90 -8.05 -17.55
N VAL A 416 4.18 -8.67 -16.61
CA VAL A 416 3.99 -8.13 -15.26
C VAL A 416 5.34 -7.97 -14.56
N GLU A 417 6.21 -8.98 -14.63
CA GLU A 417 7.56 -8.92 -14.04
C GLU A 417 8.40 -7.80 -14.67
N ALA A 418 8.34 -7.67 -16.00
CA ALA A 418 9.03 -6.59 -16.71
C ALA A 418 8.56 -5.19 -16.25
N VAL A 419 7.26 -4.99 -16.04
CA VAL A 419 6.73 -3.71 -15.51
C VAL A 419 7.13 -3.50 -14.06
N VAL A 420 7.00 -4.52 -13.21
CA VAL A 420 7.35 -4.44 -11.77
C VAL A 420 8.84 -4.16 -11.60
N SER A 421 9.70 -4.68 -12.46
CA SER A 421 11.15 -4.43 -12.40
C SER A 421 11.54 -2.97 -12.65
N LEU A 422 10.68 -2.18 -13.30
CA LEU A 422 10.89 -0.74 -13.51
C LEU A 422 10.53 0.10 -12.28
N VAL A 423 9.78 -0.45 -11.33
CA VAL A 423 9.40 0.28 -10.11
C VAL A 423 10.63 0.40 -9.21
N PRO A 424 10.94 1.60 -8.68
CA PRO A 424 12.00 1.80 -7.71
C PRO A 424 11.87 0.87 -6.48
N GLU A 425 12.98 0.53 -5.81
CA GLU A 425 12.95 -0.44 -4.69
C GLU A 425 12.10 0.04 -3.50
N ASP A 426 12.03 1.33 -3.28
CA ASP A 426 11.20 2.01 -2.28
C ASP A 426 9.70 2.04 -2.62
N GLY A 427 9.35 1.78 -3.88
CA GLY A 427 7.96 1.69 -4.37
C GLY A 427 7.44 0.25 -4.61
N ARG A 428 8.25 -0.79 -4.28
CA ARG A 428 7.88 -2.21 -4.51
C ARG A 428 7.20 -2.87 -3.33
#